data_12f2de5e67eaf98b24acf4c80d7bae85
#
_entry.id   12f2de5e67eaf98b24acf4c80d7bae85
#
_cell.length_a   1.000
_cell.length_b   1.000
_cell.length_c   1.000
_cell.angle_alpha   90.00
_cell.angle_beta   90.00
_cell.angle_gamma   90.00
#
_symmetry.space_group_name_H-M   'P 1'
#
loop_
_entity.id
_entity.type
_entity.pdbx_description
1 polymer ?
#
loop_
_entity_poly.entity_id
_entity_poly.type
_entity_poly.pdbx_seq_one_letter_code
_entity_poly.pdbx_strand_id
1 'polypeptide(L)'
;DITALGIPGSDTTYSLASAYNNGLMSPAQYSKLSGIESEANKTTVDAALSGSSANPVQNKVLYVALPWEYYATFYVDSWTTASTDEQAQGFAYKQTVYPSKKISVAPTLTANSMFLSLGSTNKTNVFATDVILADSMDKINAGLVYTGAGTITALVEEKPTSDVVMNWWLRT
;
A
#
# COMPACT_ATOMS: atom_id res chain seq x y z
N ASP A 1 -55.02 -48.57 17.26
CA ASP A 1 -53.83 -48.73 18.11
C ASP A 1 -52.60 -48.25 17.31
N ILE A 2 -51.95 -47.20 17.79
CA ILE A 2 -50.82 -46.58 17.12
C ILE A 2 -49.60 -47.51 17.10
N THR A 3 -49.51 -48.44 18.03
CA THR A 3 -48.43 -49.43 18.09
C THR A 3 -48.46 -50.38 16.90
N ALA A 4 -49.68 -50.73 16.41
CA ALA A 4 -49.86 -51.56 15.22
C ALA A 4 -49.37 -50.91 13.91
N LEU A 5 -49.21 -49.60 13.92
CA LEU A 5 -48.67 -48.84 12.79
C LEU A 5 -47.14 -48.66 12.89
N GLY A 6 -46.50 -49.30 13.91
CA GLY A 6 -45.07 -49.13 14.11
C GLY A 6 -44.67 -47.74 14.69
N ILE A 7 -45.66 -47.00 15.15
CA ILE A 7 -45.43 -45.71 15.78
C ILE A 7 -45.09 -45.94 17.24
N PRO A 8 -43.94 -45.49 17.78
CA PRO A 8 -43.61 -45.63 19.20
C PRO A 8 -44.69 -44.98 20.08
N GLY A 9 -45.17 -45.70 21.11
CA GLY A 9 -46.18 -45.21 22.02
C GLY A 9 -45.69 -44.19 23.04
N SER A 10 -44.45 -43.87 23.00
CA SER A 10 -43.79 -42.85 23.82
C SER A 10 -42.84 -42.00 22.94
N ASP A 11 -42.52 -40.80 23.43
CA ASP A 11 -41.55 -39.95 22.73
C ASP A 11 -40.25 -40.70 22.49
N THR A 12 -39.77 -40.62 21.23
CA THR A 12 -38.50 -41.24 20.86
C THR A 12 -37.36 -40.42 21.39
N THR A 13 -36.67 -40.97 22.40
CA THR A 13 -35.46 -40.36 22.93
C THR A 13 -34.30 -40.77 22.02
N TYR A 14 -33.72 -39.80 21.33
CA TYR A 14 -32.55 -40.04 20.51
C TYR A 14 -31.28 -39.92 21.32
N SER A 15 -30.44 -40.92 21.26
CA SER A 15 -29.11 -40.87 21.84
C SER A 15 -28.24 -39.81 21.17
N LEU A 16 -27.25 -39.31 21.87
CA LEU A 16 -26.22 -38.47 21.25
C LEU A 16 -25.47 -39.33 20.19
N ALA A 17 -25.21 -38.72 19.06
CA ALA A 17 -24.39 -39.37 18.05
C ALA A 17 -22.94 -39.49 18.55
N SER A 18 -22.28 -40.58 18.22
CA SER A 18 -20.88 -40.84 18.51
C SER A 18 -20.20 -41.51 17.34
N ALA A 19 -18.89 -41.77 17.42
CA ALA A 19 -18.16 -42.51 16.40
C ALA A 19 -18.66 -43.97 16.20
N TYR A 20 -19.43 -44.50 17.15
CA TYR A 20 -19.86 -45.90 17.17
C TYR A 20 -21.39 -46.07 17.14
N ASN A 21 -22.14 -45.11 17.65
CA ASN A 21 -23.58 -45.20 17.78
C ASN A 21 -24.31 -44.16 16.92
N ASN A 22 -25.40 -44.61 16.30
CA ASN A 22 -26.33 -43.69 15.65
C ASN A 22 -27.06 -42.82 16.70
N GLY A 23 -27.17 -41.55 16.40
CA GLY A 23 -28.08 -40.62 17.06
C GLY A 23 -28.90 -39.93 15.97
N LEU A 24 -29.06 -38.62 16.03
CA LEU A 24 -29.68 -37.84 14.94
C LEU A 24 -28.80 -37.76 13.68
N MET A 25 -27.56 -38.22 13.74
CA MET A 25 -26.66 -38.38 12.62
C MET A 25 -25.97 -39.74 12.70
N SER A 26 -25.52 -40.26 11.56
CA SER A 26 -24.76 -41.49 11.51
C SER A 26 -23.36 -41.34 12.12
N PRO A 27 -22.71 -42.45 12.57
CA PRO A 27 -21.33 -42.39 13.05
C PRO A 27 -20.34 -41.81 12.03
N ALA A 28 -20.57 -42.09 10.73
CA ALA A 28 -19.76 -41.52 9.67
C ALA A 28 -19.89 -39.99 9.57
N GLN A 29 -21.09 -39.46 9.74
CA GLN A 29 -21.31 -38.00 9.76
C GLN A 29 -20.74 -37.35 11.04
N TYR A 30 -20.90 -38.03 12.19
CA TYR A 30 -20.29 -37.61 13.45
C TYR A 30 -18.77 -37.55 13.34
N SER A 31 -18.13 -38.62 12.81
CA SER A 31 -16.67 -38.67 12.65
C SER A 31 -16.17 -37.59 11.68
N LYS A 32 -16.91 -37.31 10.62
CA LYS A 32 -16.61 -36.24 9.69
C LYS A 32 -16.68 -34.87 10.35
N LEU A 33 -17.70 -34.62 11.17
CA LEU A 33 -17.91 -33.37 11.88
C LEU A 33 -16.87 -33.18 13.00
N SER A 34 -16.59 -34.25 13.77
CA SER A 34 -15.61 -34.22 14.85
C SER A 34 -14.16 -34.12 14.36
N GLY A 35 -13.91 -34.49 13.10
CA GLY A 35 -12.62 -34.31 12.44
C GLY A 35 -12.40 -32.91 11.88
N ILE A 36 -13.40 -32.03 11.92
CA ILE A 36 -13.24 -30.63 11.57
C ILE A 36 -12.52 -29.93 12.72
N GLU A 37 -11.32 -29.50 12.46
CA GLU A 37 -10.54 -28.75 13.45
C GLU A 37 -11.23 -27.45 13.86
N SER A 38 -11.03 -27.06 15.12
CA SER A 38 -11.43 -25.72 15.58
C SER A 38 -10.85 -24.70 14.62
N GLU A 39 -11.69 -23.78 14.13
CA GLU A 39 -11.31 -22.78 13.13
C GLU A 39 -11.02 -23.31 11.70
N ALA A 40 -11.55 -24.49 11.33
CA ALA A 40 -11.36 -25.06 10.00
C ALA A 40 -11.77 -24.13 8.82
N ASN A 41 -12.67 -23.19 9.08
CA ASN A 41 -13.08 -22.15 8.11
C ASN A 41 -12.24 -20.87 8.20
N LYS A 42 -11.25 -20.83 9.09
CA LYS A 42 -10.38 -19.66 9.27
C LYS A 42 -9.17 -19.79 8.36
N THR A 43 -9.10 -18.95 7.36
CA THR A 43 -7.91 -18.85 6.53
C THR A 43 -6.75 -18.31 7.35
N THR A 44 -5.69 -19.09 7.51
CA THR A 44 -4.44 -18.60 8.09
C THR A 44 -3.79 -17.66 7.10
N VAL A 45 -3.48 -16.45 7.53
CA VAL A 45 -2.80 -15.44 6.71
C VAL A 45 -1.46 -15.06 7.33
N ASP A 46 -0.46 -14.84 6.50
CA ASP A 46 0.85 -14.46 6.99
C ASP A 46 0.86 -13.00 7.50
N ALA A 47 1.45 -12.81 8.65
CA ALA A 47 1.68 -11.49 9.24
C ALA A 47 2.98 -10.82 8.78
N ALA A 48 3.75 -11.48 7.91
CA ALA A 48 4.97 -10.98 7.29
C ALA A 48 5.11 -11.53 5.87
N LEU A 49 5.84 -10.84 5.02
CA LEU A 49 6.17 -11.36 3.69
C LEU A 49 7.13 -12.54 3.83
N SER A 50 6.85 -13.64 3.11
CA SER A 50 7.66 -14.84 3.09
C SER A 50 7.79 -15.36 1.66
N GLY A 51 9.00 -15.66 1.24
CA GLY A 51 9.26 -16.27 -0.07
C GLY A 51 8.95 -17.77 -0.13
N SER A 52 8.63 -18.40 1.01
CA SER A 52 8.37 -19.85 1.11
C SER A 52 6.97 -20.20 1.60
N SER A 53 6.19 -19.24 2.09
CA SER A 53 4.82 -19.49 2.54
C SER A 53 3.83 -19.48 1.37
N ALA A 54 2.90 -20.44 1.38
CA ALA A 54 1.77 -20.49 0.45
C ALA A 54 0.51 -19.79 0.99
N ASN A 55 0.55 -19.26 2.22
CA ASN A 55 -0.60 -18.60 2.83
C ASN A 55 -0.84 -17.22 2.19
N PRO A 56 -2.10 -16.76 2.14
CA PRO A 56 -2.39 -15.37 1.78
C PRO A 56 -1.73 -14.38 2.74
N VAL A 57 -1.29 -13.25 2.21
CA VAL A 57 -0.67 -12.19 3.00
C VAL A 57 -1.74 -11.22 3.48
N GLN A 58 -1.63 -10.75 4.74
CA GLN A 58 -2.52 -9.72 5.26
C GLN A 58 -2.35 -8.41 4.48
N ASN A 59 -3.45 -7.71 4.20
CA ASN A 59 -3.43 -6.39 3.57
C ASN A 59 -2.50 -5.39 4.29
N LYS A 60 -2.40 -5.50 5.63
CA LYS A 60 -1.50 -4.68 6.43
C LYS A 60 -0.03 -4.88 6.04
N VAL A 61 0.37 -6.10 5.73
CA VAL A 61 1.76 -6.42 5.33
C VAL A 61 2.05 -5.83 3.95
N LEU A 62 1.12 -5.99 3.00
CA LEU A 62 1.24 -5.37 1.68
C LEU A 62 1.29 -3.85 1.78
N TYR A 63 0.45 -3.26 2.65
CA TYR A 63 0.42 -1.82 2.89
C TYR A 63 1.78 -1.27 3.31
N VAL A 64 2.52 -1.97 4.18
CA VAL A 64 3.84 -1.55 4.66
C VAL A 64 4.97 -1.88 3.68
N ALA A 65 4.81 -2.95 2.90
CA ALA A 65 5.87 -3.44 2.01
C ALA A 65 5.90 -2.76 0.63
N LEU A 66 4.77 -2.19 0.20
CA LEU A 66 4.68 -1.49 -1.09
C LEU A 66 5.20 -0.06 -0.96
N PRO A 67 5.93 0.44 -1.96
CA PRO A 67 6.34 1.83 -1.98
C PRO A 67 5.11 2.75 -2.10
N TRP A 68 5.09 3.81 -1.28
CA TRP A 68 4.03 4.80 -1.31
C TRP A 68 4.27 5.83 -2.41
N GLU A 69 3.24 6.17 -3.15
CA GLU A 69 3.33 7.16 -4.20
C GLU A 69 2.91 8.55 -3.70
N TYR A 70 3.77 9.51 -3.97
CA TYR A 70 3.58 10.93 -3.68
C TYR A 70 3.77 11.74 -4.95
N TYR A 71 3.11 12.87 -5.02
CA TYR A 71 3.30 13.82 -6.10
C TYR A 71 3.29 15.26 -5.58
N ALA A 72 4.05 16.12 -6.23
CA ALA A 72 4.03 17.55 -5.95
C ALA A 72 4.33 18.32 -7.23
N THR A 73 3.84 19.55 -7.27
CA THR A 73 4.14 20.48 -8.36
C THR A 73 5.21 21.45 -7.90
N PHE A 74 6.30 21.53 -8.65
CA PHE A 74 7.24 22.63 -8.58
C PHE A 74 6.77 23.70 -9.56
N TYR A 75 6.36 24.85 -9.01
CA TYR A 75 5.82 25.95 -9.80
C TYR A 75 6.98 26.85 -10.28
N VAL A 76 6.96 27.25 -11.56
CA VAL A 76 8.00 28.07 -12.17
C VAL A 76 8.24 29.39 -11.42
N ASP A 77 7.18 30.00 -10.89
CA ASP A 77 7.24 31.29 -10.22
C ASP A 77 7.55 31.20 -8.72
N SER A 78 7.66 29.99 -8.16
CA SER A 78 7.83 29.77 -6.71
C SER A 78 9.27 29.46 -6.29
N TRP A 79 10.23 29.55 -7.20
CA TRP A 79 11.64 29.34 -6.88
C TRP A 79 12.23 30.57 -6.19
N THR A 80 12.81 30.36 -5.04
CA THR A 80 13.54 31.39 -4.26
C THR A 80 15.04 31.20 -4.42
N THR A 81 15.80 32.25 -4.09
CA THR A 81 17.27 32.16 -4.02
C THR A 81 17.66 31.17 -2.91
N ALA A 82 18.56 30.26 -3.20
CA ALA A 82 19.13 29.34 -2.22
C ALA A 82 19.94 30.08 -1.16
N SER A 83 20.13 29.46 0.00
CA SER A 83 21.00 30.04 1.06
C SER A 83 22.46 30.16 0.62
N THR A 84 23.25 30.93 1.34
CA THR A 84 24.69 31.12 1.04
C THR A 84 25.43 29.78 1.01
N ASP A 85 25.10 28.86 1.92
CA ASP A 85 25.74 27.55 2.01
C ASP A 85 25.33 26.65 0.85
N GLU A 86 24.07 26.74 0.41
CA GLU A 86 23.55 26.00 -0.75
C GLU A 86 24.17 26.55 -2.05
N GLN A 87 24.33 27.87 -2.16
CA GLN A 87 25.02 28.52 -3.30
C GLN A 87 26.50 28.11 -3.36
N ALA A 88 27.18 28.01 -2.22
CA ALA A 88 28.56 27.51 -2.18
C ALA A 88 28.72 26.08 -2.68
N GLN A 89 27.61 25.31 -2.68
CA GLN A 89 27.54 23.94 -3.23
C GLN A 89 27.12 23.92 -4.72
N GLY A 90 26.89 25.09 -5.34
CA GLY A 90 26.52 25.19 -6.75
C GLY A 90 25.03 25.37 -7.01
N PHE A 91 24.17 25.45 -5.99
CA PHE A 91 22.73 25.58 -6.16
C PHE A 91 22.30 27.05 -6.02
N ALA A 92 21.78 27.64 -7.08
CA ALA A 92 21.36 29.03 -7.07
C ALA A 92 19.90 29.20 -6.59
N TYR A 93 19.07 28.20 -6.74
CA TYR A 93 17.64 28.30 -6.45
C TYR A 93 17.12 27.12 -5.65
N LYS A 94 16.03 27.40 -4.92
CA LYS A 94 15.38 26.45 -4.02
C LYS A 94 13.87 26.56 -4.10
N GLN A 95 13.20 25.43 -4.07
CA GLN A 95 11.77 25.36 -3.81
C GLN A 95 11.43 24.21 -2.88
N THR A 96 10.61 24.51 -1.88
CA THR A 96 10.04 23.50 -0.96
C THR A 96 8.56 23.34 -1.24
N VAL A 97 8.12 22.10 -1.42
CA VAL A 97 6.75 21.75 -1.72
C VAL A 97 6.21 20.75 -0.70
N TYR A 98 4.88 20.75 -0.52
CA TYR A 98 4.17 19.79 0.31
C TYR A 98 3.54 18.75 -0.61
N PRO A 99 4.11 17.54 -0.67
CA PRO A 99 3.61 16.53 -1.58
C PRO A 99 2.24 16.02 -1.15
N SER A 100 1.39 15.83 -2.13
CA SER A 100 0.15 15.11 -1.97
C SER A 100 0.41 13.61 -2.01
N LYS A 101 -0.36 12.86 -1.21
CA LYS A 101 -0.33 11.41 -1.17
C LYS A 101 -1.34 10.87 -2.19
N LYS A 102 -0.95 9.93 -3.01
CA LYS A 102 -1.88 9.26 -3.92
C LYS A 102 -2.91 8.42 -3.15
N ILE A 103 -2.49 7.87 -2.00
CA ILE A 103 -3.34 7.15 -1.06
C ILE A 103 -3.31 7.90 0.27
N SER A 104 -4.46 8.32 0.79
CA SER A 104 -4.59 9.18 1.97
C SER A 104 -3.92 8.64 3.24
N VAL A 105 -3.89 7.32 3.37
CA VAL A 105 -3.28 6.62 4.52
C VAL A 105 -1.76 6.48 4.44
N ALA A 106 -1.13 6.92 3.34
CA ALA A 106 0.32 6.89 3.22
C ALA A 106 0.99 7.69 4.36
N PRO A 107 2.17 7.26 4.87
CA PRO A 107 2.86 7.91 5.97
C PRO A 107 3.24 9.37 5.63
N THR A 108 3.49 10.18 6.62
CA THR A 108 4.05 11.52 6.41
C THR A 108 5.56 11.40 6.17
N LEU A 109 6.08 12.19 5.22
CA LEU A 109 7.51 12.23 4.94
C LEU A 109 8.30 12.69 6.16
N THR A 110 9.49 12.16 6.30
CA THR A 110 10.49 12.59 7.29
C THR A 110 11.79 12.96 6.60
N ALA A 111 12.70 13.65 7.29
CA ALA A 111 13.99 14.02 6.73
C ALA A 111 14.86 12.82 6.28
N ASN A 112 14.56 11.61 6.77
CA ASN A 112 15.29 10.38 6.45
C ASN A 112 14.52 9.47 5.48
N SER A 113 13.42 9.96 4.90
CA SER A 113 12.65 9.17 3.94
C SER A 113 13.46 8.94 2.67
N MET A 114 13.63 7.69 2.31
CA MET A 114 14.22 7.32 1.01
C MET A 114 13.14 7.35 -0.06
N PHE A 115 13.41 7.99 -1.18
CA PHE A 115 12.48 8.06 -2.29
C PHE A 115 13.18 7.78 -3.64
N LEU A 116 12.39 7.31 -4.58
CA LEU A 116 12.77 7.12 -5.97
C LEU A 116 11.91 8.04 -6.83
N SER A 117 12.55 8.91 -7.61
CA SER A 117 11.83 9.74 -8.58
C SER A 117 11.30 8.89 -9.72
N LEU A 118 10.01 9.06 -10.03
CA LEU A 118 9.33 8.41 -11.14
C LEU A 118 9.21 9.33 -12.37
N GLY A 119 9.75 10.55 -12.27
CA GLY A 119 9.60 11.56 -13.30
C GLY A 119 8.27 12.32 -13.21
N SER A 120 7.88 12.98 -14.28
CA SER A 120 6.66 13.78 -14.36
C SER A 120 5.50 13.01 -14.98
N THR A 121 4.29 13.22 -14.46
CA THR A 121 3.03 12.74 -15.07
C THR A 121 2.29 13.79 -15.88
N ASN A 122 2.86 14.99 -16.05
CA ASN A 122 2.26 16.04 -16.89
C ASN A 122 2.25 15.71 -18.39
N LYS A 123 1.95 14.46 -18.74
CA LYS A 123 1.80 13.99 -20.13
C LYS A 123 0.42 14.35 -20.70
N THR A 124 -0.03 15.55 -20.52
CA THR A 124 -1.21 16.03 -21.24
C THR A 124 -0.79 17.05 -22.29
N ASN A 125 -0.58 16.50 -23.48
CA ASN A 125 -0.49 17.20 -24.78
C ASN A 125 0.85 17.79 -25.23
N VAL A 126 1.46 17.03 -26.13
CA VAL A 126 1.96 17.44 -27.44
C VAL A 126 3.34 18.08 -27.50
N PHE A 127 4.17 17.40 -28.22
CA PHE A 127 5.49 17.63 -28.84
C PHE A 127 6.29 18.93 -28.54
N ALA A 128 5.69 20.11 -28.51
CA ALA A 128 6.41 21.36 -28.19
C ALA A 128 6.49 21.62 -26.69
N THR A 129 5.50 21.20 -25.94
CA THR A 129 5.44 21.29 -24.46
C THR A 129 6.35 20.24 -23.81
N ASP A 130 6.55 19.11 -24.46
CA ASP A 130 7.37 18.02 -23.93
C ASP A 130 8.85 18.41 -23.84
N VAL A 131 9.37 19.23 -24.74
CA VAL A 131 10.77 19.69 -24.70
C VAL A 131 11.01 20.65 -23.55
N ILE A 132 10.09 21.60 -23.31
CA ILE A 132 10.18 22.55 -22.20
C ILE A 132 10.00 21.83 -20.86
N LEU A 133 9.09 20.88 -20.81
CA LEU A 133 8.89 20.06 -19.62
C LEU A 133 10.10 19.17 -19.34
N ALA A 134 10.68 18.55 -20.37
CA ALA A 134 11.89 17.74 -20.25
C ALA A 134 13.07 18.58 -19.72
N ASP A 135 13.31 19.76 -20.27
CA ASP A 135 14.33 20.68 -19.78
C ASP A 135 14.12 21.06 -18.31
N SER A 136 12.87 21.37 -17.94
CA SER A 136 12.53 21.70 -16.56
C SER A 136 12.69 20.53 -15.59
N MET A 137 12.37 19.31 -16.03
CA MET A 137 12.60 18.08 -15.26
C MET A 137 14.10 17.80 -15.11
N ASP A 138 14.86 17.97 -16.16
CA ASP A 138 16.31 17.73 -16.17
C ASP A 138 17.01 18.67 -15.18
N LYS A 139 16.60 19.93 -15.10
CA LYS A 139 17.11 20.87 -14.09
C LYS A 139 16.83 20.43 -12.67
N ILE A 140 15.64 19.87 -12.38
CA ILE A 140 15.31 19.32 -11.06
C ILE A 140 16.11 18.03 -10.80
N ASN A 141 16.23 17.15 -11.77
CA ASN A 141 16.93 15.87 -11.65
C ASN A 141 18.46 16.04 -11.54
N ALA A 142 19.02 17.05 -12.18
CA ALA A 142 20.44 17.41 -12.07
C ALA A 142 20.77 18.07 -10.73
N GLY A 143 19.76 18.61 -10.05
CA GLY A 143 19.89 19.22 -8.74
C GLY A 143 19.90 18.23 -7.60
N LEU A 144 19.75 18.74 -6.39
CA LEU A 144 19.58 17.96 -5.17
C LEU A 144 18.12 17.99 -4.73
N VAL A 145 17.51 16.80 -4.57
CA VAL A 145 16.15 16.68 -4.03
C VAL A 145 16.20 15.90 -2.74
N TYR A 146 15.63 16.45 -1.67
CA TYR A 146 15.62 15.81 -0.36
C TYR A 146 14.27 15.97 0.36
N THR A 147 14.01 15.09 1.30
CA THR A 147 12.79 15.10 2.11
C THR A 147 12.99 15.82 3.43
N GLY A 148 11.95 16.50 3.89
CA GLY A 148 11.82 17.07 5.22
C GLY A 148 10.60 16.54 5.95
N ALA A 149 10.22 17.13 7.06
CA ALA A 149 9.02 16.79 7.81
C ALA A 149 7.76 17.19 7.00
N GLY A 150 7.23 16.26 6.24
CA GLY A 150 6.07 16.47 5.36
C GLY A 150 6.38 17.28 4.10
N THR A 151 7.63 17.49 3.75
CA THR A 151 8.05 18.33 2.61
C THR A 151 9.03 17.62 1.70
N ILE A 152 9.11 18.10 0.46
CA ILE A 152 10.18 17.81 -0.49
C ILE A 152 10.79 19.13 -0.91
N THR A 153 12.11 19.24 -0.84
CA THR A 153 12.86 20.41 -1.27
C THR A 153 13.74 20.05 -2.46
N ALA A 154 13.68 20.86 -3.50
CA ALA A 154 14.61 20.80 -4.62
C ALA A 154 15.54 22.00 -4.60
N LEU A 155 16.82 21.74 -4.82
CA LEU A 155 17.88 22.72 -5.05
C LEU A 155 18.37 22.57 -6.47
N VAL A 156 18.42 23.64 -7.24
CA VAL A 156 18.81 23.64 -8.65
C VAL A 156 19.81 24.77 -8.94
N GLU A 157 20.67 24.54 -9.92
CA GLU A 157 21.56 25.57 -10.42
C GLU A 157 20.80 26.61 -11.25
N GLU A 158 19.90 26.14 -12.12
CA GLU A 158 19.06 26.96 -12.97
C GLU A 158 17.58 26.73 -12.70
N LYS A 159 16.77 27.79 -12.73
CA LYS A 159 15.32 27.68 -12.58
C LYS A 159 14.73 26.87 -13.72
N PRO A 160 13.79 25.94 -13.41
CA PRO A 160 12.87 25.40 -14.40
C PRO A 160 12.09 26.49 -15.14
N THR A 161 11.79 26.27 -16.38
CA THR A 161 11.07 27.23 -17.24
C THR A 161 9.58 26.95 -17.36
N SER A 162 9.11 25.86 -16.76
CA SER A 162 7.70 25.50 -16.66
C SER A 162 7.38 24.81 -15.33
N ASP A 163 6.10 24.74 -15.00
CA ASP A 163 5.63 23.94 -13.88
C ASP A 163 5.89 22.46 -14.12
N VAL A 164 6.39 21.77 -13.11
CA VAL A 164 6.70 20.34 -13.20
C VAL A 164 5.99 19.58 -12.08
N VAL A 165 5.13 18.63 -12.44
CA VAL A 165 4.58 17.66 -11.50
C VAL A 165 5.52 16.48 -11.42
N MET A 166 6.17 16.32 -10.29
CA MET A 166 7.06 15.19 -10.01
C MET A 166 6.32 14.13 -9.19
N ASN A 167 6.64 12.88 -9.46
CA ASN A 167 6.13 11.74 -8.72
C ASN A 167 7.29 10.98 -8.09
N TRP A 168 7.07 10.48 -6.89
CA TRP A 168 8.05 9.72 -6.13
C TRP A 168 7.42 8.48 -5.48
N TRP A 169 8.20 7.43 -5.45
CA TRP A 169 7.95 6.30 -4.57
C TRP A 169 8.77 6.44 -3.30
N LEU A 170 8.07 6.38 -2.19
CA LEU A 170 8.68 6.36 -0.88
C LEU A 170 8.68 4.93 -0.36
N ARG A 171 9.84 4.48 0.10
CA ARG A 171 9.96 3.26 0.88
C ARG A 171 10.23 3.65 2.33
N THR A 172 9.34 3.24 3.20
CA THR A 172 9.44 3.44 4.66
C THR A 172 10.06 2.23 5.33
#